data_04c7f8a5da69da2370ed5fd1501a7e23
#
_entry.id   04c7f8a5da69da2370ed5fd1501a7e23
#
_cell.length_a   1.000
_cell.length_b   1.000
_cell.length_c   1.000
_cell.angle_alpha   90.00
_cell.angle_beta   90.00
_cell.angle_gamma   90.00
#
_symmetry.space_group_name_H-M   'P 1'
#
loop_
_entity.id
_entity.type
_entity.pdbx_description
1 polymer ?
#
loop_
_entity_poly.entity_id
_entity_poly.type
_entity_poly.pdbx_seq_one_letter_code
_entity_poly.pdbx_strand_id
1 'polypeptide(L)'
;IALPKPGDWRQLCILVSRLNARPLDRNRPLWELYVIEGLDNVEGVPKGSFAMFSKTHHAAIDGTSSVEISLAMHDLTADYQQRRKPAVIEVENRPSSAELVLRSTLNNIKKPFHFLGVARNTVPGFAKAAARLGTGKLHRVKNIPRTRFNGTVSPHRVFNAINVPLDDIKAIKNSVEGATVNDVAIAIVGGALNKYLSHHGELPDTTLAAMAPINVRSDTDKAGGNMVSTMTVKVHSDIPDAKKRLQAVHQGTRDAKELTNAIGAKAMTDYLNFVPSVLTAEAARLASRLGVANRIRPAYNCVITNVPGPPVPIYSTGARMVASYGSGPVTDGLGLFHAIGSYCGQFMVSATSCRVMMPDPEFYGDCLQQSFDELLASATPKKRKTRGCLLYTSD
;
A
#
# COMPACT_ATOMS: atom_id res chain seq x y z
N ILE A 1 1.88 -23.99 11.29
CA ILE A 1 1.02 -23.43 12.36
C ILE A 1 -0.41 -23.81 12.00
N ALA A 2 -1.20 -24.32 12.96
CA ALA A 2 -2.62 -24.58 12.75
C ALA A 2 -3.48 -23.47 13.39
N LEU A 3 -4.56 -23.08 12.71
CA LEU A 3 -5.58 -22.22 13.28
C LEU A 3 -6.40 -22.99 14.32
N PRO A 4 -6.83 -22.35 15.41
CA PRO A 4 -7.81 -22.94 16.31
C PRO A 4 -9.16 -23.08 15.58
N LYS A 5 -10.00 -24.03 16.03
CA LYS A 5 -11.37 -24.12 15.51
C LYS A 5 -12.16 -22.86 15.91
N PRO A 6 -13.01 -22.34 15.04
CA PRO A 6 -13.53 -22.91 13.80
C PRO A 6 -12.66 -22.73 12.54
N GLY A 7 -11.50 -22.07 12.58
CA GLY A 7 -10.64 -21.84 11.41
C GLY A 7 -11.22 -20.79 10.44
N ASP A 8 -11.72 -19.71 10.99
CA ASP A 8 -12.38 -18.63 10.25
C ASP A 8 -11.41 -17.49 9.86
N TRP A 9 -11.93 -16.56 9.08
CA TRP A 9 -11.19 -15.38 8.63
C TRP A 9 -10.65 -14.54 9.78
N ARG A 10 -11.43 -14.35 10.84
CA ARG A 10 -11.03 -13.56 12.00
C ARG A 10 -9.81 -14.17 12.71
N GLN A 11 -9.79 -15.49 12.87
CA GLN A 11 -8.65 -16.19 13.47
C GLN A 11 -7.40 -16.10 12.60
N LEU A 12 -7.55 -16.19 11.28
CA LEU A 12 -6.44 -15.96 10.34
C LEU A 12 -5.90 -14.54 10.48
N CYS A 13 -6.76 -13.52 10.50
CA CYS A 13 -6.36 -12.13 10.67
C CYS A 13 -5.62 -11.87 11.99
N ILE A 14 -6.06 -12.48 13.10
CA ILE A 14 -5.38 -12.39 14.40
C ILE A 14 -3.99 -13.02 14.33
N LEU A 15 -3.85 -14.19 13.71
CA LEU A 15 -2.56 -14.87 13.58
C LEU A 15 -1.60 -14.08 12.69
N VAL A 16 -2.07 -13.64 11.51
CA VAL A 16 -1.29 -12.78 10.60
C VAL A 16 -0.82 -11.51 11.30
N SER A 17 -1.69 -10.87 12.06
CA SER A 17 -1.35 -9.67 12.85
C SER A 17 -0.22 -9.92 13.86
N ARG A 18 -0.25 -11.07 14.54
CA ARG A 18 0.79 -11.48 15.51
C ARG A 18 2.12 -11.78 14.81
N LEU A 19 2.08 -12.45 13.67
CA LEU A 19 3.28 -12.76 12.89
C LEU A 19 3.89 -11.47 12.29
N ASN A 20 3.04 -10.57 11.78
CA ASN A 20 3.48 -9.30 11.22
C ASN A 20 4.10 -8.37 12.29
N ALA A 21 3.62 -8.41 13.52
CA ALA A 21 4.12 -7.59 14.63
C ALA A 21 5.54 -7.96 15.09
N ARG A 22 5.99 -9.20 14.87
CA ARG A 22 7.31 -9.67 15.30
C ARG A 22 8.40 -9.09 14.39
N PRO A 23 9.53 -8.60 14.92
CA PRO A 23 10.65 -8.20 14.10
C PRO A 23 11.31 -9.43 13.45
N LEU A 24 11.89 -9.25 12.25
CA LEU A 24 12.76 -10.25 11.64
C LEU A 24 14.10 -10.35 12.40
N ASP A 25 14.63 -11.56 12.55
CA ASP A 25 15.98 -11.77 13.06
C ASP A 25 17.02 -11.30 12.03
N ARG A 26 17.76 -10.24 12.35
CA ARG A 26 18.76 -9.66 11.43
C ARG A 26 20.03 -10.49 11.31
N ASN A 27 20.20 -11.53 12.13
CA ASN A 27 21.32 -12.47 12.03
C ASN A 27 21.02 -13.63 11.08
N ARG A 28 19.80 -13.66 10.52
CA ARG A 28 19.33 -14.66 9.54
C ARG A 28 18.98 -13.97 8.22
N PRO A 29 18.73 -14.74 7.15
CA PRO A 29 18.15 -14.18 5.93
C PRO A 29 16.91 -13.35 6.24
N LEU A 30 16.78 -12.20 5.60
CA LEU A 30 15.78 -11.16 5.93
C LEU A 30 14.37 -11.52 5.42
N TRP A 31 13.98 -12.79 5.60
CA TRP A 31 12.65 -13.28 5.27
C TRP A 31 12.22 -14.42 6.17
N GLU A 32 10.94 -14.61 6.32
CA GLU A 32 10.26 -15.70 7.01
C GLU A 32 9.06 -16.15 6.19
N LEU A 33 8.83 -17.47 6.14
CA LEU A 33 7.66 -18.07 5.50
C LEU A 33 6.94 -18.97 6.50
N TYR A 34 5.64 -18.78 6.63
CA TYR A 34 4.78 -19.57 7.49
C TYR A 34 3.71 -20.25 6.65
N VAL A 35 3.51 -21.54 6.86
CA VAL A 35 2.36 -22.29 6.36
C VAL A 35 1.35 -22.40 7.49
N ILE A 36 0.13 -21.94 7.23
CA ILE A 36 -0.98 -21.86 8.19
C ILE A 36 -2.08 -22.78 7.69
N GLU A 37 -2.36 -23.82 8.46
CA GLU A 37 -3.38 -24.85 8.17
C GLU A 37 -4.67 -24.59 8.95
N GLY A 38 -5.74 -25.30 8.59
CA GLY A 38 -7.01 -25.25 9.31
C GLY A 38 -7.93 -24.09 8.90
N LEU A 39 -7.87 -23.67 7.63
CA LEU A 39 -8.79 -22.69 7.05
C LEU A 39 -10.10 -23.36 6.63
N ASP A 40 -10.89 -23.83 7.61
CA ASP A 40 -12.07 -24.64 7.37
C ASP A 40 -13.38 -23.85 7.22
N ASN A 41 -13.40 -22.59 7.72
CA ASN A 41 -14.56 -21.70 7.71
C ASN A 41 -14.23 -20.30 7.18
N VAL A 42 -13.44 -20.21 6.13
CA VAL A 42 -13.19 -18.96 5.40
C VAL A 42 -14.05 -18.94 4.15
N GLU A 43 -14.88 -17.90 4.01
CA GLU A 43 -15.77 -17.75 2.87
C GLU A 43 -14.99 -17.69 1.55
N GLY A 44 -15.47 -18.42 0.53
CA GLY A 44 -14.80 -18.48 -0.77
C GLY A 44 -13.50 -19.29 -0.81
N VAL A 45 -13.10 -19.92 0.31
CA VAL A 45 -11.92 -20.77 0.42
C VAL A 45 -12.34 -22.24 0.63
N PRO A 46 -11.88 -23.19 -0.19
CA PRO A 46 -12.20 -24.62 -0.01
C PRO A 46 -11.72 -25.14 1.36
N LYS A 47 -12.47 -26.04 1.96
CA LYS A 47 -12.04 -26.72 3.20
C LYS A 47 -10.74 -27.49 2.97
N GLY A 48 -9.90 -27.53 3.99
CA GLY A 48 -8.56 -28.14 3.90
C GLY A 48 -7.51 -27.27 3.21
N SER A 49 -7.86 -26.03 2.89
CA SER A 49 -6.89 -25.05 2.38
C SER A 49 -5.91 -24.62 3.45
N PHE A 50 -4.76 -24.12 2.99
CA PHE A 50 -3.74 -23.49 3.83
C PHE A 50 -3.42 -22.09 3.33
N ALA A 51 -2.93 -21.24 4.21
CA ALA A 51 -2.40 -19.95 3.84
C ALA A 51 -0.86 -19.95 3.94
N MET A 52 -0.22 -19.26 3.01
CA MET A 52 1.21 -18.96 3.07
C MET A 52 1.38 -17.51 3.50
N PHE A 53 1.97 -17.26 4.65
CA PHE A 53 2.32 -15.93 5.11
C PHE A 53 3.82 -15.71 4.91
N SER A 54 4.17 -14.91 3.91
CA SER A 54 5.55 -14.52 3.62
C SER A 54 5.83 -13.14 4.18
N LYS A 55 6.94 -13.00 4.86
CA LYS A 55 7.41 -11.75 5.46
C LYS A 55 8.84 -11.49 5.02
N THR A 56 9.07 -10.36 4.40
CA THR A 56 10.39 -10.00 3.88
C THR A 56 10.73 -8.57 4.30
N HIS A 57 11.98 -8.33 4.68
CA HIS A 57 12.44 -6.98 5.01
C HIS A 57 12.48 -6.12 3.75
N HIS A 58 11.92 -4.93 3.81
CA HIS A 58 11.79 -4.03 2.66
C HIS A 58 13.13 -3.56 2.07
N ALA A 59 14.25 -3.72 2.80
CA ALA A 59 15.59 -3.48 2.26
C ALA A 59 16.03 -4.54 1.24
N ALA A 60 15.41 -5.73 1.25
CA ALA A 60 15.73 -6.83 0.35
C ALA A 60 14.90 -6.80 -0.95
N ILE A 61 13.64 -6.35 -0.87
CA ILE A 61 12.73 -6.32 -2.02
C ILE A 61 11.79 -5.11 -1.96
N ASP A 62 11.43 -4.57 -3.11
CA ASP A 62 10.32 -3.62 -3.26
C ASP A 62 9.01 -4.32 -3.68
N GLY A 63 7.93 -3.53 -3.82
CA GLY A 63 6.62 -4.08 -4.18
C GLY A 63 6.61 -4.83 -5.52
N THR A 64 7.34 -4.36 -6.52
CA THR A 64 7.40 -4.98 -7.85
C THR A 64 8.18 -6.29 -7.80
N SER A 65 9.33 -6.29 -7.14
CA SER A 65 10.17 -7.49 -6.96
C SER A 65 9.46 -8.55 -6.11
N SER A 66 8.51 -8.17 -5.25
CA SER A 66 7.72 -9.14 -4.48
C SER A 66 6.82 -10.01 -5.35
N VAL A 67 6.27 -9.45 -6.44
CA VAL A 67 5.48 -10.19 -7.42
C VAL A 67 6.36 -11.16 -8.20
N GLU A 68 7.54 -10.71 -8.63
CA GLU A 68 8.52 -11.56 -9.34
C GLU A 68 8.95 -12.76 -8.47
N ILE A 69 9.23 -12.54 -7.18
CA ILE A 69 9.56 -13.61 -6.23
C ILE A 69 8.36 -14.54 -6.04
N SER A 70 7.14 -13.99 -5.91
CA SER A 70 5.94 -14.80 -5.79
C SER A 70 5.77 -15.71 -7.01
N LEU A 71 5.93 -15.18 -8.23
CA LEU A 71 5.89 -15.98 -9.46
C LEU A 71 7.02 -17.02 -9.51
N ALA A 72 8.21 -16.68 -9.04
CA ALA A 72 9.33 -17.62 -8.99
C ALA A 72 9.14 -18.77 -7.98
N MET A 73 8.32 -18.57 -6.96
CA MET A 73 7.99 -19.57 -5.94
C MET A 73 6.81 -20.47 -6.30
N HIS A 74 6.05 -20.12 -7.34
CA HIS A 74 4.84 -20.82 -7.74
C HIS A 74 4.99 -21.42 -9.14
N ASP A 75 4.16 -22.41 -9.45
CA ASP A 75 4.05 -23.03 -10.77
C ASP A 75 2.83 -22.46 -11.53
N LEU A 76 2.86 -22.51 -12.85
CA LEU A 76 1.74 -22.09 -13.70
C LEU A 76 0.72 -23.20 -13.94
N THR A 77 1.04 -24.43 -13.53
CA THR A 77 0.18 -25.61 -13.66
C THR A 77 0.10 -26.35 -12.32
N ALA A 78 -0.95 -27.16 -12.15
CA ALA A 78 -1.10 -28.01 -10.96
C ALA A 78 -0.11 -29.16 -10.92
N ASP A 79 0.44 -29.54 -12.08
CA ASP A 79 1.40 -30.65 -12.18
C ASP A 79 2.74 -30.21 -11.58
N TYR A 80 3.12 -30.88 -10.49
CA TYR A 80 4.41 -30.62 -9.86
C TYR A 80 5.54 -31.05 -10.79
N GLN A 81 6.32 -30.07 -11.22
CA GLN A 81 7.55 -30.32 -11.95
C GLN A 81 8.74 -30.16 -10.98
N GLN A 82 9.51 -31.23 -10.82
CA GLN A 82 10.73 -31.15 -10.03
C GLN A 82 11.64 -30.08 -10.62
N ARG A 83 11.78 -28.95 -9.94
CA ARG A 83 12.64 -27.86 -10.38
C ARG A 83 14.08 -28.35 -10.43
N ARG A 84 14.84 -27.89 -11.43
CA ARG A 84 16.28 -28.16 -11.51
C ARG A 84 16.93 -27.78 -10.18
N LYS A 85 17.90 -28.59 -9.74
CA LYS A 85 18.72 -28.25 -8.58
C LYS A 85 19.21 -26.82 -8.73
N PRO A 86 19.10 -25.99 -7.68
CA PRO A 86 19.59 -24.61 -7.77
C PRO A 86 21.07 -24.66 -8.17
N ALA A 87 21.46 -23.73 -9.04
CA ALA A 87 22.87 -23.55 -9.35
C ALA A 87 23.62 -23.30 -8.04
N VAL A 88 24.80 -23.87 -7.90
CA VAL A 88 25.66 -23.58 -6.74
C VAL A 88 25.96 -22.09 -6.78
N ILE A 89 25.34 -21.35 -5.88
CA ILE A 89 25.61 -19.92 -5.73
C ILE A 89 26.94 -19.84 -4.96
N GLU A 90 27.98 -19.35 -5.63
CA GLU A 90 29.21 -18.99 -4.93
C GLU A 90 28.85 -17.88 -3.92
N VAL A 91 28.95 -18.24 -2.64
CA VAL A 91 28.71 -17.29 -1.56
C VAL A 91 29.89 -16.31 -1.58
N GLU A 92 29.65 -15.08 -1.98
CA GLU A 92 30.66 -14.02 -1.87
C GLU A 92 31.15 -13.95 -0.41
N ASN A 93 32.45 -13.94 -0.23
CA ASN A 93 33.04 -13.75 1.09
C ASN A 93 32.59 -12.42 1.70
N ARG A 94 32.16 -12.47 2.94
CA ARG A 94 31.82 -11.22 3.66
C ARG A 94 33.03 -10.31 3.68
N PRO A 95 32.87 -9.04 3.26
CA PRO A 95 33.98 -8.09 3.33
C PRO A 95 34.47 -7.93 4.77
N SER A 96 35.77 -7.85 4.96
CA SER A 96 36.35 -7.61 6.29
C SER A 96 35.94 -6.24 6.84
N SER A 97 35.96 -6.07 8.17
CA SER A 97 35.68 -4.79 8.80
C SER A 97 36.57 -3.66 8.27
N ALA A 98 37.86 -3.94 7.99
CA ALA A 98 38.80 -3.00 7.42
C ALA A 98 38.40 -2.60 5.99
N GLU A 99 37.98 -3.55 5.17
CA GLU A 99 37.48 -3.29 3.82
C GLU A 99 36.19 -2.48 3.82
N LEU A 100 35.26 -2.75 4.75
CA LEU A 100 34.05 -1.97 4.93
C LEU A 100 34.34 -0.52 5.32
N VAL A 101 35.28 -0.29 6.24
CA VAL A 101 35.74 1.04 6.64
C VAL A 101 36.39 1.77 5.45
N LEU A 102 37.26 1.10 4.71
CA LEU A 102 37.91 1.69 3.53
C LEU A 102 36.90 2.06 2.45
N ARG A 103 36.01 1.15 2.08
CA ARG A 103 34.94 1.40 1.10
C ARG A 103 34.01 2.55 1.55
N SER A 104 33.65 2.57 2.84
CA SER A 104 32.81 3.63 3.42
C SER A 104 33.50 4.99 3.36
N THR A 105 34.80 5.05 3.70
CA THR A 105 35.58 6.30 3.66
C THR A 105 35.71 6.82 2.23
N LEU A 106 36.06 5.96 1.27
CA LEU A 106 36.17 6.34 -0.15
C LEU A 106 34.80 6.82 -0.71
N ASN A 107 33.71 6.16 -0.35
CA ASN A 107 32.38 6.60 -0.75
C ASN A 107 32.00 7.94 -0.13
N ASN A 108 32.36 8.18 1.13
CA ASN A 108 32.06 9.44 1.82
C ASN A 108 32.86 10.62 1.23
N ILE A 109 34.08 10.39 0.77
CA ILE A 109 34.89 11.43 0.07
C ILE A 109 34.23 11.81 -1.27
N LYS A 110 33.61 10.87 -1.97
CA LYS A 110 32.95 11.12 -3.26
C LYS A 110 31.56 11.75 -3.12
N LYS A 111 30.90 11.60 -1.95
CA LYS A 111 29.54 12.11 -1.71
C LYS A 111 29.33 13.59 -2.00
N PRO A 112 30.20 14.54 -1.58
CA PRO A 112 30.01 15.97 -1.87
C PRO A 112 29.96 16.28 -3.38
N PHE A 113 30.80 15.64 -4.17
CA PHE A 113 30.83 15.84 -5.63
C PHE A 113 29.58 15.26 -6.28
N HIS A 114 29.13 14.09 -5.81
CA HIS A 114 27.89 13.49 -6.27
C HIS A 114 26.66 14.35 -5.86
N PHE A 115 26.66 14.90 -4.64
CA PHE A 115 25.63 15.84 -4.19
C PHE A 115 25.53 17.08 -5.08
N LEU A 116 26.66 17.69 -5.45
CA LEU A 116 26.71 18.82 -6.38
C LEU A 116 26.10 18.45 -7.75
N GLY A 117 26.40 17.25 -8.26
CA GLY A 117 25.78 16.73 -9.48
C GLY A 117 24.28 16.59 -9.38
N VAL A 118 23.78 15.97 -8.31
CA VAL A 118 22.35 15.81 -8.06
C VAL A 118 21.69 17.19 -7.87
N ALA A 119 22.27 18.09 -7.09
CA ALA A 119 21.74 19.44 -6.88
C ALA A 119 21.61 20.21 -8.19
N ARG A 120 22.68 20.20 -9.03
CA ARG A 120 22.67 20.85 -10.35
C ARG A 120 21.53 20.36 -11.24
N ASN A 121 21.25 19.07 -11.22
CA ASN A 121 20.22 18.44 -12.06
C ASN A 121 18.80 18.65 -11.51
N THR A 122 18.63 18.85 -10.20
CA THR A 122 17.33 18.89 -9.54
C THR A 122 16.84 20.29 -9.19
N VAL A 123 17.76 21.24 -8.91
CA VAL A 123 17.40 22.65 -8.61
C VAL A 123 16.50 23.28 -9.66
N PRO A 124 16.72 23.12 -10.99
CA PRO A 124 15.81 23.66 -12.00
C PRO A 124 14.39 23.08 -11.91
N GLY A 125 14.26 21.79 -11.59
CA GLY A 125 12.96 21.12 -11.37
C GLY A 125 12.22 21.68 -10.16
N PHE A 126 12.91 21.85 -9.04
CA PHE A 126 12.35 22.49 -7.84
C PHE A 126 11.92 23.94 -8.09
N ALA A 127 12.75 24.73 -8.78
CA ALA A 127 12.43 26.11 -9.13
C ALA A 127 11.19 26.19 -10.04
N LYS A 128 11.08 25.32 -11.03
CA LYS A 128 9.91 25.22 -11.92
C LYS A 128 8.64 24.80 -11.17
N ALA A 129 8.75 23.83 -10.25
CA ALA A 129 7.65 23.40 -9.41
C ALA A 129 7.20 24.53 -8.45
N ALA A 130 8.14 25.26 -7.83
CA ALA A 130 7.86 26.39 -6.96
C ALA A 130 7.15 27.53 -7.71
N ALA A 131 7.61 27.86 -8.92
CA ALA A 131 6.95 28.87 -9.77
C ALA A 131 5.52 28.48 -10.13
N ARG A 132 5.26 27.20 -10.49
CA ARG A 132 3.92 26.69 -10.78
C ARG A 132 3.01 26.66 -9.56
N LEU A 133 3.55 26.35 -8.37
CA LEU A 133 2.82 26.43 -7.11
C LEU A 133 2.46 27.89 -6.78
N GLY A 134 3.37 28.82 -7.00
CA GLY A 134 3.15 30.25 -6.77
C GLY A 134 2.10 30.87 -7.71
N THR A 135 1.96 30.36 -8.92
CA THR A 135 0.95 30.80 -9.90
C THR A 135 -0.40 30.07 -9.78
N GLY A 136 -0.56 29.18 -8.80
CA GLY A 136 -1.78 28.39 -8.63
C GLY A 136 -2.02 27.31 -9.69
N LYS A 137 -1.05 27.07 -10.58
CA LYS A 137 -1.13 26.03 -11.62
C LYS A 137 -0.87 24.62 -11.09
N LEU A 138 -0.31 24.50 -9.88
CA LEU A 138 -0.13 23.25 -9.16
C LEU A 138 -0.64 23.39 -7.75
N HIS A 139 -1.25 22.33 -7.22
CA HIS A 139 -1.81 22.32 -5.87
C HIS A 139 -1.00 21.33 -5.00
N ARG A 140 -0.50 21.83 -3.87
CA ARG A 140 0.10 20.98 -2.83
C ARG A 140 -0.96 20.73 -1.75
N VAL A 141 -1.03 19.50 -1.28
CA VAL A 141 -1.83 19.18 -0.09
C VAL A 141 -1.25 19.92 1.11
N LYS A 142 -2.07 20.82 1.70
CA LYS A 142 -1.71 21.63 2.88
C LYS A 142 -2.68 21.32 4.01
N ASN A 143 -2.26 21.61 5.25
CA ASN A 143 -3.13 21.54 6.44
C ASN A 143 -3.76 20.16 6.64
N ILE A 144 -2.94 19.09 6.54
CA ILE A 144 -3.38 17.73 6.81
C ILE A 144 -3.82 17.64 8.28
N PRO A 145 -5.09 17.25 8.54
CA PRO A 145 -5.58 17.14 9.90
C PRO A 145 -4.93 15.97 10.62
N ARG A 146 -4.89 16.05 11.94
CA ARG A 146 -4.44 14.95 12.78
C ARG A 146 -5.60 14.01 13.04
N THR A 147 -5.33 12.71 13.00
CA THR A 147 -6.28 11.65 13.35
C THR A 147 -5.66 10.70 14.37
N ARG A 148 -6.44 9.75 14.89
CA ARG A 148 -5.97 8.67 15.74
C ARG A 148 -4.79 7.88 15.15
N PHE A 149 -4.67 7.83 13.82
CA PHE A 149 -3.60 7.10 13.12
C PHE A 149 -2.25 7.82 13.08
N ASN A 150 -2.17 9.04 13.60
CA ASN A 150 -0.96 9.88 13.56
C ASN A 150 -0.23 9.98 14.91
N GLY A 151 -0.39 8.99 15.77
CA GLY A 151 0.28 8.92 17.07
C GLY A 151 1.46 7.94 17.09
N THR A 152 1.98 7.70 18.30
CA THR A 152 2.95 6.64 18.57
C THR A 152 2.26 5.28 18.49
N VAL A 153 2.85 4.33 17.78
CA VAL A 153 2.29 2.99 17.59
C VAL A 153 2.65 2.06 18.76
N SER A 154 1.72 1.20 19.16
CA SER A 154 1.99 0.10 20.09
C SER A 154 2.70 -1.07 19.39
N PRO A 155 3.24 -2.06 20.12
CA PRO A 155 3.80 -3.27 19.52
C PRO A 155 2.79 -4.16 18.77
N HIS A 156 1.49 -3.99 19.04
CA HIS A 156 0.44 -4.86 18.53
C HIS A 156 -0.13 -4.35 17.20
N ARG A 157 -0.42 -5.29 16.31
CA ARG A 157 -1.02 -5.03 14.99
C ARG A 157 -2.40 -5.63 14.90
N VAL A 158 -3.18 -5.09 13.99
CA VAL A 158 -4.44 -5.65 13.50
C VAL A 158 -4.40 -5.68 11.98
N PHE A 159 -5.16 -6.62 11.41
CA PHE A 159 -5.26 -6.83 9.98
C PHE A 159 -6.70 -7.19 9.64
N ASN A 160 -7.21 -6.63 8.56
CA ASN A 160 -8.42 -7.10 7.88
C ASN A 160 -8.35 -6.76 6.40
N ALA A 161 -9.19 -7.39 5.57
CA ALA A 161 -9.23 -7.15 4.14
C ALA A 161 -10.61 -7.45 3.56
N ILE A 162 -10.90 -6.81 2.42
CA ILE A 162 -12.02 -7.17 1.55
C ILE A 162 -11.48 -7.73 0.23
N ASN A 163 -12.30 -8.55 -0.43
CA ASN A 163 -12.03 -9.08 -1.75
C ASN A 163 -13.27 -8.87 -2.62
N VAL A 164 -13.12 -8.19 -3.76
CA VAL A 164 -14.23 -7.81 -4.65
C VAL A 164 -13.86 -8.14 -6.11
N PRO A 165 -14.85 -8.32 -7.02
CA PRO A 165 -14.57 -8.55 -8.43
C PRO A 165 -13.82 -7.37 -9.07
N LEU A 166 -12.75 -7.67 -9.80
CA LEU A 166 -11.97 -6.65 -10.54
C LEU A 166 -12.82 -5.99 -11.64
N ASP A 167 -13.78 -6.70 -12.18
CA ASP A 167 -14.66 -6.15 -13.23
C ASP A 167 -15.61 -5.09 -12.67
N ASP A 168 -16.04 -5.22 -11.41
CA ASP A 168 -16.81 -4.18 -10.73
C ASP A 168 -15.94 -2.93 -10.49
N ILE A 169 -14.68 -3.09 -10.13
CA ILE A 169 -13.71 -1.98 -10.04
C ILE A 169 -13.54 -1.28 -11.40
N LYS A 170 -13.48 -2.06 -12.50
CA LYS A 170 -13.42 -1.49 -13.86
C LYS A 170 -14.72 -0.76 -14.22
N ALA A 171 -15.88 -1.27 -13.83
CA ALA A 171 -17.17 -0.62 -14.02
C ALA A 171 -17.22 0.72 -13.28
N ILE A 172 -16.81 0.76 -12.02
CA ILE A 172 -16.70 1.99 -11.24
C ILE A 172 -15.75 2.97 -11.92
N LYS A 173 -14.55 2.53 -12.29
CA LYS A 173 -13.56 3.35 -13.01
C LYS A 173 -14.16 4.00 -14.27
N ASN A 174 -14.87 3.21 -15.08
CA ASN A 174 -15.44 3.67 -16.35
C ASN A 174 -16.64 4.65 -16.17
N SER A 175 -17.19 4.78 -14.96
CA SER A 175 -18.25 5.75 -14.64
C SER A 175 -17.76 7.20 -14.54
N VAL A 176 -16.43 7.39 -14.48
CA VAL A 176 -15.76 8.70 -14.45
C VAL A 176 -14.68 8.71 -15.54
N GLU A 177 -14.79 9.61 -16.50
CA GLU A 177 -13.87 9.73 -17.62
C GLU A 177 -12.43 9.94 -17.16
N GLY A 178 -11.51 9.15 -17.68
CA GLY A 178 -10.08 9.20 -17.36
C GLY A 178 -9.68 8.60 -16.01
N ALA A 179 -10.63 8.18 -15.17
CA ALA A 179 -10.33 7.57 -13.88
C ALA A 179 -9.56 6.24 -14.04
N THR A 180 -8.73 5.94 -13.06
CA THR A 180 -7.89 4.74 -13.02
C THR A 180 -8.35 3.78 -11.91
N VAL A 181 -7.93 2.52 -11.97
CA VAL A 181 -8.14 1.54 -10.89
C VAL A 181 -7.59 2.06 -9.56
N ASN A 182 -6.46 2.77 -9.61
CA ASN A 182 -5.86 3.38 -8.41
C ASN A 182 -6.74 4.49 -7.81
N ASP A 183 -7.43 5.28 -8.64
CA ASP A 183 -8.36 6.31 -8.16
C ASP A 183 -9.55 5.67 -7.44
N VAL A 184 -10.07 4.54 -7.97
CA VAL A 184 -11.15 3.78 -7.32
C VAL A 184 -10.69 3.25 -5.95
N ALA A 185 -9.47 2.67 -5.89
CA ALA A 185 -8.91 2.20 -4.64
C ALA A 185 -8.79 3.30 -3.58
N ILE A 186 -8.29 4.48 -3.96
CA ILE A 186 -8.19 5.64 -3.07
C ILE A 186 -9.59 6.12 -2.64
N ALA A 187 -10.57 6.12 -3.55
CA ALA A 187 -11.94 6.51 -3.23
C ALA A 187 -12.63 5.52 -2.27
N ILE A 188 -12.36 4.20 -2.39
CA ILE A 188 -12.82 3.18 -1.42
C ILE A 188 -12.26 3.49 -0.04
N VAL A 189 -10.94 3.69 0.08
CA VAL A 189 -10.29 4.01 1.35
C VAL A 189 -10.80 5.33 1.92
N GLY A 190 -11.00 6.35 1.09
CA GLY A 190 -11.56 7.64 1.52
C GLY A 190 -12.95 7.52 2.13
N GLY A 191 -13.82 6.72 1.52
CA GLY A 191 -15.16 6.45 2.06
C GLY A 191 -15.16 5.58 3.32
N ALA A 192 -14.27 4.61 3.39
CA ALA A 192 -14.09 3.81 4.59
C ALA A 192 -13.61 4.66 5.77
N LEU A 193 -12.65 5.55 5.55
CA LEU A 193 -12.16 6.48 6.58
C LEU A 193 -13.23 7.48 7.01
N ASN A 194 -14.05 7.97 6.07
CA ASN A 194 -15.21 8.79 6.41
C ASN A 194 -16.12 8.07 7.40
N LYS A 195 -16.56 6.84 7.07
CA LYS A 195 -17.48 6.05 7.89
C LYS A 195 -16.87 5.68 9.26
N TYR A 196 -15.63 5.21 9.25
CA TYR A 196 -14.94 4.78 10.46
C TYR A 196 -14.73 5.93 11.44
N LEU A 197 -14.21 7.06 10.96
CA LEU A 197 -13.96 8.23 11.82
C LEU A 197 -15.26 8.91 12.24
N SER A 198 -16.30 8.93 11.39
CA SER A 198 -17.63 9.41 11.78
C SER A 198 -18.23 8.59 12.90
N HIS A 199 -18.13 7.25 12.84
CA HIS A 199 -18.61 6.35 13.89
C HIS A 199 -17.97 6.66 15.26
N HIS A 200 -16.69 7.00 15.22
CA HIS A 200 -15.94 7.36 16.43
C HIS A 200 -16.05 8.84 16.83
N GLY A 201 -16.80 9.65 16.07
CA GLY A 201 -16.92 11.10 16.35
C GLY A 201 -15.62 11.87 16.11
N GLU A 202 -14.72 11.35 15.27
CA GLU A 202 -13.38 11.90 15.04
C GLU A 202 -13.12 12.33 13.58
N LEU A 203 -14.17 12.39 12.74
CA LEU A 203 -13.99 12.81 11.35
C LEU A 203 -13.63 14.29 11.31
N PRO A 204 -12.46 14.68 10.75
CA PRO A 204 -12.09 16.06 10.60
C PRO A 204 -12.93 16.77 9.52
N ASP A 205 -13.11 18.09 9.65
CA ASP A 205 -13.79 18.93 8.66
C ASP A 205 -13.04 19.04 7.33
N THR A 206 -11.76 18.68 7.33
CA THR A 206 -10.90 18.72 6.13
C THR A 206 -10.50 17.31 5.71
N THR A 207 -10.29 17.14 4.40
CA THR A 207 -9.91 15.84 3.84
C THR A 207 -8.62 15.29 4.40
N LEU A 208 -8.55 13.98 4.54
CA LEU A 208 -7.32 13.24 4.87
C LEU A 208 -6.43 13.12 3.64
N ALA A 209 -5.15 12.85 3.91
CA ALA A 209 -4.14 12.62 2.89
C ALA A 209 -3.47 11.25 3.06
N ALA A 210 -3.21 10.59 1.94
CA ALA A 210 -2.45 9.36 1.89
C ALA A 210 -1.08 9.57 1.25
N MET A 211 -0.10 8.81 1.70
CA MET A 211 1.14 8.58 0.99
C MET A 211 0.91 7.45 -0.02
N ALA A 212 1.04 7.76 -1.32
CA ALA A 212 0.94 6.77 -2.38
C ALA A 212 2.32 6.58 -3.02
N PRO A 213 2.94 5.38 -2.91
CA PRO A 213 4.17 5.09 -3.62
C PRO A 213 3.96 5.08 -5.14
N ILE A 214 4.93 5.60 -5.87
CA ILE A 214 4.98 5.55 -7.34
C ILE A 214 6.28 4.89 -7.77
N ASN A 215 6.18 4.00 -8.78
CA ASN A 215 7.35 3.42 -9.39
C ASN A 215 8.04 4.47 -10.27
N VAL A 216 9.34 4.65 -10.07
CA VAL A 216 10.18 5.60 -10.84
C VAL A 216 11.24 4.88 -11.68
N ARG A 217 11.10 3.56 -11.83
CA ARG A 217 11.98 2.78 -12.72
C ARG A 217 11.82 3.22 -14.17
N SER A 218 12.93 3.36 -14.86
CA SER A 218 12.99 3.44 -16.32
C SER A 218 13.20 2.04 -16.90
N ASP A 219 12.86 1.83 -18.15
CA ASP A 219 13.06 0.55 -18.87
C ASP A 219 14.53 0.11 -18.94
N THR A 220 15.45 1.03 -18.64
CA THR A 220 16.91 0.79 -18.64
C THR A 220 17.47 0.43 -17.24
N ASP A 221 16.67 0.53 -16.18
CA ASP A 221 17.13 0.22 -14.84
C ASP A 221 17.15 -1.30 -14.62
N LYS A 222 18.29 -1.83 -14.15
CA LYS A 222 18.46 -3.26 -13.84
C LYS A 222 17.46 -3.71 -12.76
N ALA A 223 16.96 -4.93 -12.88
CA ALA A 223 16.13 -5.55 -11.86
C ALA A 223 16.88 -5.57 -10.51
N GLY A 224 16.24 -5.07 -9.46
CA GLY A 224 16.77 -5.05 -8.08
C GLY A 224 16.90 -3.64 -7.49
N GLY A 225 16.73 -3.54 -6.18
CA GLY A 225 16.79 -2.30 -5.42
C GLY A 225 15.43 -1.57 -5.29
N ASN A 226 15.33 -0.74 -4.26
CA ASN A 226 14.15 0.08 -3.97
C ASN A 226 14.18 1.35 -4.84
N MET A 227 13.38 1.37 -5.92
CA MET A 227 13.22 2.51 -6.84
C MET A 227 11.81 3.09 -6.72
N VAL A 228 11.46 3.54 -5.52
CA VAL A 228 10.13 4.05 -5.20
C VAL A 228 10.22 5.50 -4.77
N SER A 229 9.45 6.36 -5.41
CA SER A 229 9.16 7.71 -4.92
C SER A 229 7.76 7.75 -4.30
N THR A 230 7.41 8.83 -3.66
CA THR A 230 6.11 8.98 -3.02
C THR A 230 5.40 10.24 -3.47
N MET A 231 4.09 10.15 -3.64
CA MET A 231 3.23 11.32 -3.84
C MET A 231 2.23 11.42 -2.68
N THR A 232 1.82 12.66 -2.38
CA THR A 232 0.75 12.93 -1.42
C THR A 232 -0.54 13.11 -2.18
N VAL A 233 -1.56 12.31 -1.86
CA VAL A 233 -2.89 12.39 -2.48
C VAL A 233 -3.96 12.64 -1.43
N LYS A 234 -4.96 13.45 -1.76
CA LYS A 234 -6.16 13.61 -0.94
C LYS A 234 -7.06 12.39 -1.13
N VAL A 235 -7.56 11.82 -0.04
CA VAL A 235 -8.49 10.68 -0.12
C VAL A 235 -9.95 11.10 -0.14
N HIS A 236 -10.22 12.42 0.02
CA HIS A 236 -11.54 13.03 0.01
C HIS A 236 -12.52 12.36 0.98
N SER A 237 -12.04 12.08 2.20
CA SER A 237 -12.84 11.57 3.31
C SER A 237 -13.94 12.55 3.79
N ASP A 238 -13.83 13.83 3.46
CA ASP A 238 -14.79 14.89 3.70
C ASP A 238 -15.98 14.87 2.72
N ILE A 239 -15.93 14.09 1.63
CA ILE A 239 -16.98 13.98 0.62
C ILE A 239 -17.77 12.67 0.83
N PRO A 240 -19.00 12.71 1.37
CA PRO A 240 -19.82 11.51 1.59
C PRO A 240 -20.35 10.90 0.29
N ASP A 241 -20.64 11.70 -0.73
CA ASP A 241 -21.12 11.22 -2.03
C ASP A 241 -20.02 10.45 -2.77
N ALA A 242 -20.27 9.16 -3.05
CA ALA A 242 -19.27 8.23 -3.59
C ALA A 242 -18.76 8.66 -4.98
N LYS A 243 -19.67 9.12 -5.87
CA LYS A 243 -19.30 9.53 -7.23
C LYS A 243 -18.51 10.84 -7.23
N LYS A 244 -18.94 11.84 -6.45
CA LYS A 244 -18.21 13.10 -6.29
C LYS A 244 -16.84 12.86 -5.66
N ARG A 245 -16.74 11.96 -4.68
CA ARG A 245 -15.47 11.56 -4.07
C ARG A 245 -14.52 10.98 -5.10
N LEU A 246 -14.98 10.04 -5.97
CA LEU A 246 -14.14 9.46 -7.03
C LEU A 246 -13.67 10.53 -8.02
N GLN A 247 -14.54 11.45 -8.44
CA GLN A 247 -14.17 12.57 -9.32
C GLN A 247 -13.09 13.46 -8.70
N ALA A 248 -13.26 13.80 -7.42
CA ALA A 248 -12.30 14.63 -6.68
C ALA A 248 -10.96 13.91 -6.48
N VAL A 249 -10.97 12.60 -6.20
CA VAL A 249 -9.78 11.77 -6.12
C VAL A 249 -9.06 11.75 -7.47
N HIS A 250 -9.78 11.52 -8.58
CA HIS A 250 -9.18 11.48 -9.91
C HIS A 250 -8.48 12.81 -10.26
N GLN A 251 -9.12 13.94 -9.99
CA GLN A 251 -8.48 15.24 -10.22
C GLN A 251 -7.25 15.41 -9.32
N GLY A 252 -7.36 15.10 -8.03
CA GLY A 252 -6.25 15.22 -7.07
C GLY A 252 -5.05 14.33 -7.40
N THR A 253 -5.26 13.13 -7.93
CA THR A 253 -4.17 12.23 -8.35
C THR A 253 -3.46 12.73 -9.60
N ARG A 254 -4.17 13.36 -10.52
CA ARG A 254 -3.55 14.05 -11.69
C ARG A 254 -2.65 15.18 -11.24
N ASP A 255 -3.15 16.05 -10.38
CA ASP A 255 -2.39 17.20 -9.84
C ASP A 255 -1.14 16.73 -9.08
N ALA A 256 -1.27 15.66 -8.27
CA ALA A 256 -0.17 15.07 -7.53
C ALA A 256 0.91 14.48 -8.46
N LYS A 257 0.52 13.80 -9.54
CA LYS A 257 1.45 13.27 -10.55
C LYS A 257 2.18 14.39 -11.28
N GLU A 258 1.48 15.45 -11.68
CA GLU A 258 2.09 16.62 -12.33
C GLU A 258 3.12 17.30 -11.42
N LEU A 259 2.81 17.45 -10.13
CA LEU A 259 3.74 18.00 -9.15
C LEU A 259 4.98 17.13 -8.99
N THR A 260 4.80 15.81 -8.86
CA THR A 260 5.90 14.87 -8.69
C THR A 260 6.80 14.81 -9.92
N ASN A 261 6.21 14.84 -11.12
CA ASN A 261 6.95 14.90 -12.38
C ASN A 261 7.72 16.23 -12.53
N ALA A 262 7.14 17.35 -12.09
CA ALA A 262 7.79 18.67 -12.14
C ALA A 262 9.01 18.76 -11.21
N ILE A 263 8.96 18.12 -10.05
CA ILE A 263 10.08 18.05 -9.10
C ILE A 263 11.16 17.06 -9.58
N GLY A 264 10.73 16.00 -10.28
CA GLY A 264 11.59 14.87 -10.63
C GLY A 264 11.56 13.81 -9.52
N ALA A 265 10.79 12.75 -9.73
CA ALA A 265 10.57 11.71 -8.73
C ALA A 265 11.87 11.04 -8.22
N LYS A 266 12.87 10.87 -9.10
CA LYS A 266 14.20 10.32 -8.76
C LYS A 266 15.00 11.26 -7.87
N ALA A 267 14.85 12.57 -8.01
CA ALA A 267 15.56 13.57 -7.22
C ALA A 267 15.29 13.42 -5.71
N MET A 268 14.05 13.18 -5.33
CA MET A 268 13.68 13.02 -3.93
C MET A 268 14.34 11.79 -3.29
N THR A 269 14.48 10.70 -4.04
CA THR A 269 15.17 9.48 -3.59
C THR A 269 16.67 9.68 -3.50
N ASP A 270 17.27 10.39 -4.47
CA ASP A 270 18.70 10.63 -4.51
C ASP A 270 19.18 11.46 -3.31
N TYR A 271 18.40 12.45 -2.85
CA TYR A 271 18.77 13.24 -1.67
C TYR A 271 18.85 12.41 -0.38
N LEU A 272 18.01 11.39 -0.22
CA LEU A 272 18.03 10.52 0.97
C LEU A 272 19.33 9.71 1.07
N ASN A 273 19.99 9.42 -0.03
CA ASN A 273 21.26 8.67 -0.08
C ASN A 273 22.45 9.44 0.51
N PHE A 274 22.33 10.77 0.69
CA PHE A 274 23.40 11.58 1.28
C PHE A 274 23.38 11.62 2.80
N VAL A 275 22.25 11.28 3.42
CA VAL A 275 22.12 11.26 4.88
C VAL A 275 22.69 9.94 5.41
N PRO A 276 23.68 9.97 6.34
CA PRO A 276 24.22 8.75 6.92
C PRO A 276 23.12 7.94 7.63
N SER A 277 22.99 6.66 7.29
CA SER A 277 21.93 5.78 7.80
C SER A 277 21.95 5.64 9.32
N VAL A 278 23.13 5.70 9.95
CA VAL A 278 23.27 5.67 11.41
C VAL A 278 22.64 6.90 12.04
N LEU A 279 22.88 8.10 11.50
CA LEU A 279 22.30 9.33 12.04
C LEU A 279 20.78 9.35 11.88
N THR A 280 20.26 8.89 10.73
CA THR A 280 18.81 8.79 10.53
C THR A 280 18.17 7.77 11.47
N ALA A 281 18.83 6.63 11.71
CA ALA A 281 18.32 5.61 12.61
C ALA A 281 18.28 6.11 14.07
N GLU A 282 19.36 6.77 14.56
CA GLU A 282 19.40 7.31 15.92
C GLU A 282 18.42 8.48 16.08
N ALA A 283 18.32 9.37 15.10
CA ALA A 283 17.32 10.44 15.11
C ALA A 283 15.89 9.89 15.15
N ALA A 284 15.59 8.83 14.38
CA ALA A 284 14.28 8.19 14.42
C ALA A 284 14.00 7.53 15.78
N ARG A 285 14.99 6.86 16.39
CA ARG A 285 14.86 6.27 17.73
C ARG A 285 14.60 7.34 18.80
N LEU A 286 15.34 8.44 18.75
CA LEU A 286 15.17 9.56 19.67
C LEU A 286 13.79 10.20 19.48
N ALA A 287 13.37 10.45 18.24
CA ALA A 287 12.06 11.01 17.93
C ALA A 287 10.92 10.11 18.43
N SER A 288 11.06 8.79 18.28
CA SER A 288 10.10 7.82 18.84
C SER A 288 10.05 7.88 20.38
N ARG A 289 11.21 7.84 21.05
CA ARG A 289 11.30 7.95 22.52
C ARG A 289 10.70 9.24 23.07
N LEU A 290 10.88 10.35 22.37
CA LEU A 290 10.33 11.66 22.75
C LEU A 290 8.86 11.84 22.36
N GLY A 291 8.25 10.86 21.69
CA GLY A 291 6.87 10.94 21.22
C GLY A 291 6.65 12.10 20.22
N VAL A 292 7.64 12.39 19.38
CA VAL A 292 7.59 13.49 18.41
C VAL A 292 6.38 13.36 17.49
N ALA A 293 6.04 12.13 17.09
CA ALA A 293 4.86 11.85 16.31
C ALA A 293 3.55 12.37 16.93
N ASN A 294 3.47 12.47 18.24
CA ASN A 294 2.30 13.01 18.96
C ASN A 294 2.23 14.55 18.95
N ARG A 295 3.27 15.25 18.54
CA ARG A 295 3.41 16.72 18.67
C ARG A 295 3.47 17.44 17.32
N ILE A 296 4.03 16.81 16.29
CA ILE A 296 4.18 17.42 14.97
C ILE A 296 2.91 17.23 14.12
N ARG A 297 2.68 18.12 13.16
CA ARG A 297 1.63 17.93 12.15
C ARG A 297 1.98 16.77 11.23
N PRO A 298 1.04 15.88 10.93
CA PRO A 298 1.30 14.75 10.05
C PRO A 298 1.55 15.23 8.61
N ALA A 299 2.45 14.54 7.91
CA ALA A 299 2.61 14.68 6.47
C ALA A 299 1.56 13.85 5.69
N TYR A 300 1.06 12.78 6.32
CA TYR A 300 0.06 11.86 5.79
C TYR A 300 -0.76 11.27 6.95
N ASN A 301 -1.96 10.78 6.64
CA ASN A 301 -2.78 10.06 7.63
C ASN A 301 -2.67 8.54 7.48
N CYS A 302 -2.42 8.06 6.27
CA CYS A 302 -2.24 6.63 5.98
C CYS A 302 -1.32 6.42 4.77
N VAL A 303 -0.98 5.16 4.52
CA VAL A 303 -0.33 4.70 3.29
C VAL A 303 -1.37 3.97 2.44
N ILE A 304 -1.31 4.17 1.12
CA ILE A 304 -2.06 3.39 0.13
C ILE A 304 -1.08 2.95 -0.94
N THR A 305 -0.77 1.66 -1.00
CA THR A 305 0.08 1.07 -2.04
C THR A 305 -0.73 0.13 -2.90
N ASN A 306 -0.50 0.14 -4.22
CA ASN A 306 -1.16 -0.74 -5.16
C ASN A 306 -0.11 -1.53 -5.95
N VAL A 307 -0.14 -2.85 -5.79
CA VAL A 307 0.77 -3.79 -6.46
C VAL A 307 -0.07 -4.87 -7.13
N PRO A 308 -0.32 -4.75 -8.44
CA PRO A 308 -1.09 -5.76 -9.17
C PRO A 308 -0.36 -7.10 -9.18
N GLY A 309 -1.07 -8.17 -8.84
CA GLY A 309 -0.57 -9.54 -8.91
C GLY A 309 -0.86 -10.20 -10.25
N PRO A 310 -0.50 -11.49 -10.42
CA PRO A 310 -0.66 -12.22 -11.67
C PRO A 310 -2.12 -12.35 -12.08
N PRO A 311 -2.43 -12.14 -13.37
CA PRO A 311 -3.80 -12.29 -13.88
C PRO A 311 -4.21 -13.74 -14.11
N VAL A 312 -3.27 -14.68 -14.00
CA VAL A 312 -3.45 -16.11 -14.24
C VAL A 312 -3.33 -16.91 -12.95
N PRO A 313 -3.98 -18.09 -12.85
CA PRO A 313 -3.81 -18.97 -11.70
C PRO A 313 -2.36 -19.41 -11.52
N ILE A 314 -1.89 -19.41 -10.28
CA ILE A 314 -0.59 -19.96 -9.90
C ILE A 314 -0.77 -21.02 -8.82
N TYR A 315 0.17 -21.92 -8.71
CA TYR A 315 0.07 -23.13 -7.90
C TYR A 315 1.29 -23.28 -7.00
N SER A 316 1.09 -23.76 -5.79
CA SER A 316 2.16 -24.16 -4.88
C SER A 316 2.03 -25.63 -4.59
N THR A 317 3.01 -26.46 -5.05
CA THR A 317 2.99 -27.92 -4.90
C THR A 317 1.65 -28.58 -5.33
N GLY A 318 1.09 -28.12 -6.44
CA GLY A 318 -0.20 -28.58 -6.97
C GLY A 318 -1.45 -27.89 -6.39
N ALA A 319 -1.34 -27.20 -5.26
CA ALA A 319 -2.44 -26.46 -4.68
C ALA A 319 -2.63 -25.10 -5.38
N ARG A 320 -3.84 -24.83 -5.89
CA ARG A 320 -4.17 -23.56 -6.53
C ARG A 320 -4.26 -22.43 -5.52
N MET A 321 -3.61 -21.32 -5.78
CA MET A 321 -3.84 -20.09 -5.02
C MET A 321 -5.23 -19.52 -5.34
N VAL A 322 -6.01 -19.20 -4.32
CA VAL A 322 -7.39 -18.68 -4.48
C VAL A 322 -7.49 -17.20 -4.16
N ALA A 323 -6.63 -16.67 -3.27
CA ALA A 323 -6.59 -15.26 -2.92
C ALA A 323 -5.18 -14.86 -2.48
N SER A 324 -4.85 -13.56 -2.61
CA SER A 324 -3.58 -12.99 -2.14
C SER A 324 -3.83 -11.63 -1.50
N TYR A 325 -3.34 -11.44 -0.29
CA TYR A 325 -3.51 -10.20 0.46
C TYR A 325 -2.16 -9.64 0.85
N GLY A 326 -2.01 -8.31 0.73
CA GLY A 326 -0.81 -7.62 1.18
C GLY A 326 -0.93 -7.13 2.61
N SER A 327 0.20 -7.01 3.29
CA SER A 327 0.33 -6.36 4.58
C SER A 327 1.56 -5.46 4.55
N GLY A 328 1.55 -4.36 5.33
CA GLY A 328 2.66 -3.43 5.33
C GLY A 328 3.02 -2.92 6.73
N PRO A 329 4.17 -2.25 6.84
CA PRO A 329 4.64 -1.71 8.10
C PRO A 329 3.83 -0.49 8.53
N VAL A 330 3.54 -0.38 9.83
CA VAL A 330 3.07 0.84 10.47
C VAL A 330 4.15 1.38 11.41
N THR A 331 4.28 2.69 11.45
CA THR A 331 5.31 3.40 12.21
C THR A 331 4.71 4.56 12.99
N ASP A 332 5.47 5.15 13.91
CA ASP A 332 5.06 6.35 14.61
C ASP A 332 4.67 7.46 13.63
N GLY A 333 3.51 8.06 13.85
CA GLY A 333 2.93 9.07 12.97
C GLY A 333 2.21 8.52 11.74
N LEU A 334 2.27 7.21 11.45
CA LEU A 334 1.70 6.55 10.30
C LEU A 334 1.20 5.14 10.65
N GLY A 335 0.16 5.10 11.47
CA GLY A 335 -0.38 3.89 12.09
C GLY A 335 -1.41 3.12 11.27
N LEU A 336 -1.63 3.50 9.99
CA LEU A 336 -2.56 2.83 9.09
C LEU A 336 -1.95 2.65 7.70
N PHE A 337 -1.96 1.42 7.21
CA PHE A 337 -1.39 1.02 5.92
C PHE A 337 -2.43 0.21 5.14
N HIS A 338 -2.66 0.59 3.89
CA HIS A 338 -3.49 -0.17 2.95
C HIS A 338 -2.62 -0.77 1.86
N ALA A 339 -2.69 -2.10 1.73
CA ALA A 339 -2.13 -2.81 0.59
C ALA A 339 -3.27 -3.20 -0.35
N ILE A 340 -3.14 -2.77 -1.59
CA ILE A 340 -4.09 -3.05 -2.66
C ILE A 340 -3.42 -3.97 -3.64
N GLY A 341 -4.14 -4.97 -4.11
CA GLY A 341 -3.65 -5.94 -5.06
C GLY A 341 -4.75 -6.47 -5.96
N SER A 342 -4.35 -7.23 -6.98
CA SER A 342 -5.28 -7.99 -7.80
C SER A 342 -4.73 -9.39 -8.08
N TYR A 343 -5.60 -10.37 -8.21
CA TYR A 343 -5.23 -11.73 -8.54
C TYR A 343 -6.40 -12.44 -9.23
N CYS A 344 -6.19 -13.03 -10.41
CA CYS A 344 -7.19 -13.84 -11.12
C CYS A 344 -8.60 -13.22 -11.16
N GLY A 345 -8.71 -11.96 -11.55
CA GLY A 345 -10.01 -11.28 -11.66
C GLY A 345 -10.59 -10.80 -10.33
N GLN A 346 -9.88 -10.96 -9.22
CA GLN A 346 -10.22 -10.41 -7.92
C GLN A 346 -9.39 -9.17 -7.61
N PHE A 347 -9.96 -8.27 -6.81
CA PHE A 347 -9.31 -7.06 -6.34
C PHE A 347 -9.42 -6.98 -4.82
N MET A 348 -8.28 -6.89 -4.15
CA MET A 348 -8.18 -6.94 -2.71
C MET A 348 -7.75 -5.58 -2.14
N VAL A 349 -8.39 -5.18 -1.05
CA VAL A 349 -8.02 -4.02 -0.24
C VAL A 349 -7.79 -4.49 1.19
N SER A 350 -6.55 -4.52 1.60
CA SER A 350 -6.15 -4.93 2.95
C SER A 350 -5.80 -3.71 3.80
N ALA A 351 -6.09 -3.77 5.09
CA ALA A 351 -5.70 -2.77 6.07
C ALA A 351 -4.86 -3.41 7.17
N THR A 352 -3.69 -2.82 7.42
CA THR A 352 -2.84 -3.11 8.59
C THR A 352 -2.77 -1.88 9.47
N SER A 353 -3.06 -2.02 10.75
CA SER A 353 -3.01 -0.87 11.67
C SER A 353 -2.40 -1.23 13.02
N CYS A 354 -2.10 -0.21 13.81
CA CYS A 354 -1.81 -0.33 15.22
C CYS A 354 -3.11 -0.67 15.99
N ARG A 355 -3.07 -1.68 16.85
CA ARG A 355 -4.26 -2.15 17.58
C ARG A 355 -4.90 -1.07 18.47
N VAL A 356 -4.11 -0.17 19.05
CA VAL A 356 -4.63 0.92 19.88
C VAL A 356 -5.35 1.97 19.04
N MET A 357 -4.92 2.15 17.78
CA MET A 357 -5.49 3.12 16.85
C MET A 357 -6.72 2.56 16.11
N MET A 358 -6.79 1.23 15.96
CA MET A 358 -7.92 0.52 15.32
C MET A 358 -8.28 -0.71 16.17
N PRO A 359 -9.05 -0.53 17.26
CA PRO A 359 -9.43 -1.63 18.15
C PRO A 359 -10.42 -2.62 17.53
N ASP A 360 -11.13 -2.20 16.51
CA ASP A 360 -12.24 -2.85 15.81
C ASP A 360 -11.97 -3.03 14.31
N PRO A 361 -10.96 -3.82 13.91
CA PRO A 361 -10.57 -3.97 12.52
C PRO A 361 -11.66 -4.63 11.66
N GLU A 362 -12.54 -5.42 12.25
CA GLU A 362 -13.68 -6.01 11.59
C GLU A 362 -14.65 -4.92 11.10
N PHE A 363 -14.98 -3.95 11.94
CA PHE A 363 -15.81 -2.81 11.57
C PHE A 363 -15.14 -1.95 10.49
N TYR A 364 -13.81 -1.80 10.51
CA TYR A 364 -13.12 -1.11 9.42
C TYR A 364 -13.23 -1.89 8.09
N GLY A 365 -13.18 -3.21 8.14
CA GLY A 365 -13.45 -4.06 6.97
C GLY A 365 -14.86 -3.83 6.41
N ASP A 366 -15.87 -3.74 7.28
CA ASP A 366 -17.25 -3.41 6.88
C ASP A 366 -17.33 -2.01 6.25
N CYS A 367 -16.60 -1.02 6.78
CA CYS A 367 -16.51 0.31 6.19
C CYS A 367 -15.90 0.30 4.77
N LEU A 368 -14.87 -0.54 4.54
CA LEU A 368 -14.27 -0.73 3.22
C LEU A 368 -15.28 -1.34 2.24
N GLN A 369 -15.99 -2.40 2.66
CA GLN A 369 -17.02 -3.06 1.84
C GLN A 369 -18.16 -2.10 1.51
N GLN A 370 -18.71 -1.40 2.49
CA GLN A 370 -19.78 -0.42 2.27
C GLN A 370 -19.35 0.70 1.33
N SER A 371 -18.11 1.18 1.45
CA SER A 371 -17.59 2.21 0.55
C SER A 371 -17.48 1.73 -0.89
N PHE A 372 -17.09 0.47 -1.09
CA PHE A 372 -17.08 -0.17 -2.39
C PHE A 372 -18.50 -0.31 -2.96
N ASP A 373 -19.44 -0.82 -2.17
CA ASP A 373 -20.84 -1.04 -2.58
C ASP A 373 -21.51 0.28 -3.00
N GLU A 374 -21.26 1.37 -2.28
CA GLU A 374 -21.75 2.73 -2.63
C GLU A 374 -21.17 3.21 -3.96
N LEU A 375 -19.87 2.99 -4.20
CA LEU A 375 -19.23 3.34 -5.45
C LEU A 375 -19.82 2.53 -6.62
N LEU A 376 -20.00 1.23 -6.44
CA LEU A 376 -20.58 0.35 -7.44
C LEU A 376 -22.04 0.75 -7.75
N ALA A 377 -22.84 1.02 -6.74
CA ALA A 377 -24.21 1.49 -6.89
C ALA A 377 -24.28 2.83 -7.63
N SER A 378 -23.31 3.72 -7.41
CA SER A 378 -23.23 5.02 -8.10
C SER A 378 -22.80 4.92 -9.55
N ALA A 379 -22.07 3.85 -9.92
CA ALA A 379 -21.61 3.57 -11.28
C ALA A 379 -22.66 2.89 -12.13
N THR A 380 -23.57 2.11 -11.51
CA THR A 380 -24.62 1.39 -12.21
C THR A 380 -25.77 2.34 -12.54
N PRO A 381 -26.17 2.51 -13.82
CA PRO A 381 -27.30 3.37 -14.15
C PRO A 381 -28.57 2.88 -13.45
N LYS A 382 -29.21 3.72 -12.65
CA LYS A 382 -30.55 3.41 -12.10
C LYS A 382 -31.45 3.05 -13.27
N LYS A 383 -31.96 1.80 -13.33
CA LYS A 383 -33.04 1.43 -14.26
C LYS A 383 -34.14 2.47 -14.09
N ARG A 384 -34.33 3.32 -15.09
CA ARG A 384 -35.44 4.25 -15.14
C ARG A 384 -36.71 3.38 -15.02
N LYS A 385 -37.44 3.49 -13.92
CA LYS A 385 -38.80 2.96 -13.85
C LYS A 385 -39.56 3.64 -14.98
N THR A 386 -39.78 2.95 -16.07
CA THR A 386 -40.73 3.36 -17.09
C THR A 386 -42.08 3.47 -16.36
N ARG A 387 -42.53 4.71 -16.16
CA ARG A 387 -43.93 4.93 -15.82
C ARG A 387 -44.74 4.32 -16.96
N GLY A 388 -45.37 3.19 -16.66
CA GLY A 388 -46.35 2.61 -17.56
C GLY A 388 -47.37 3.71 -17.88
N CYS A 389 -47.41 4.12 -19.13
CA CYS A 389 -48.49 4.95 -19.66
C CYS A 389 -49.75 4.06 -19.59
N LEU A 390 -50.61 4.34 -18.61
CA LEU A 390 -51.97 3.82 -18.60
C LEU A 390 -52.65 4.43 -19.80
N LEU A 391 -52.71 3.71 -20.92
CA LEU A 391 -53.65 3.99 -21.99
C LEU A 391 -55.07 3.65 -21.44
N TYR A 392 -55.81 4.71 -21.15
CA TYR A 392 -57.26 4.64 -21.04
C TYR A 392 -57.78 4.33 -22.44
N THR A 393 -58.32 3.13 -22.64
CA THR A 393 -59.28 2.85 -23.74
C THR A 393 -60.65 3.06 -23.12
N SER A 394 -61.28 4.18 -23.50
CA SER A 394 -62.72 4.35 -23.48
C SER A 394 -63.32 3.51 -24.59
N ASP A 395 -64.19 2.56 -24.25
CA ASP A 395 -65.46 2.28 -24.86
C ASP A 395 -66.31 1.40 -23.89
#